data_a72a33d97173c7cd9a942acd78fb42bd
#
_entry.id   a72a33d97173c7cd9a942acd78fb42bd
#
_cell.length_a   1.000
_cell.length_b   1.000
_cell.length_c   1.000
_cell.angle_alpha   90.00
_cell.angle_beta   90.00
_cell.angle_gamma   90.00
#
_symmetry.space_group_name_H-M   'P 1'
#
loop_
_entity.id
_entity.type
_entity.pdbx_description
1 polymer ?
#
loop_
_entity_poly.entity_id
_entity_poly.type
_entity_poly.pdbx_seq_one_letter_code
_entity_poly.pdbx_strand_id
1 'polypeptide(L)'
;MWHRVEVEGLEHVQRRRRGTGPARLLFSGHQNGLADPVLACVSLREQLHYFTRSDVFANPVARWFILRLNMMPMFRPIDRTRDMADRNRITFAAAHGRLDGGATCGIFPEAGHLDERRTRRFKHGSARFILNALNRPALRKRGLEVIPMALDFERYEGYRSAAKIRIAPPLDLSFLPQEAEDNGHNRMALSNQMRQAMLTLSVELFEGDVYDAHLALCRYEEGRTGHRPDPAWLQECGDALREREHDALTGFRDLLASGMPHPREQDTFAALGRLHGRGPTPWKPLLWRLPAWMVFRLTTGWWPRILEPLMARRVRQVAFRTTFAIPANMVAILITWSAIALSVGWMLGSVGMGLGTLVLLRVCQAMAMPLEDACIDRREERLALPFLESEWAARWAERPFGQ
;
A
#
# COMPACT_ATOMS: atom_id res chain seq x y z
N MET A 1 5.88 -9.22 -5.40
CA MET A 1 4.78 -8.25 -5.29
C MET A 1 5.36 -6.84 -5.29
N TRP A 2 5.89 -6.34 -4.21
CA TRP A 2 6.68 -5.10 -4.20
C TRP A 2 8.16 -5.41 -4.43
N HIS A 3 8.84 -4.58 -5.24
CA HIS A 3 10.29 -4.74 -5.45
C HIS A 3 11.09 -4.03 -4.35
N ARG A 4 10.50 -2.97 -3.78
CA ARG A 4 11.07 -2.19 -2.69
C ARG A 4 9.97 -1.85 -1.67
N VAL A 5 10.29 -2.02 -0.39
CA VAL A 5 9.47 -1.57 0.74
C VAL A 5 10.36 -0.79 1.67
N GLU A 6 10.03 0.48 1.87
CA GLU A 6 10.71 1.38 2.81
C GLU A 6 9.85 1.52 4.05
N VAL A 7 10.45 1.55 5.23
CA VAL A 7 9.76 1.76 6.50
C VAL A 7 10.48 2.84 7.28
N GLU A 8 9.77 3.92 7.60
CA GLU A 8 10.21 5.02 8.45
C GLU A 8 9.44 5.00 9.77
N GLY A 9 10.08 5.38 10.87
CA GLY A 9 9.46 5.42 12.19
C GLY A 9 9.27 4.05 12.84
N LEU A 10 10.03 3.03 12.41
CA LEU A 10 9.93 1.69 12.98
C LEU A 10 10.25 1.67 14.49
N GLU A 11 11.03 2.64 14.97
CA GLU A 11 11.34 2.85 16.39
C GLU A 11 10.10 3.10 17.25
N HIS A 12 9.03 3.65 16.68
CA HIS A 12 7.76 3.88 17.38
C HIS A 12 6.95 2.58 17.58
N VAL A 13 7.30 1.52 16.86
CA VAL A 13 6.63 0.21 16.91
C VAL A 13 7.65 -0.91 17.18
N GLN A 14 8.62 -0.66 18.05
CA GLN A 14 9.66 -1.65 18.37
C GLN A 14 9.06 -3.02 18.66
N ARG A 15 9.72 -4.05 18.12
CA ARG A 15 9.28 -5.44 18.31
C ARG A 15 9.25 -5.78 19.78
N ARG A 16 8.09 -6.17 20.28
CA ARG A 16 7.88 -6.58 21.66
C ARG A 16 7.60 -8.07 21.76
N ARG A 17 7.95 -8.64 22.89
CA ARG A 17 7.47 -9.98 23.23
C ARG A 17 5.96 -9.92 23.41
N ARG A 18 5.22 -10.84 22.81
CA ARG A 18 3.76 -10.87 22.89
C ARG A 18 3.29 -10.78 24.35
N GLY A 19 2.34 -9.91 24.62
CA GLY A 19 1.80 -9.70 25.96
C GLY A 19 2.62 -8.78 26.88
N THR A 20 3.74 -8.21 26.41
CA THR A 20 4.51 -7.23 27.20
C THR A 20 4.26 -5.79 26.74
N GLY A 21 4.32 -4.84 27.65
CA GLY A 21 4.11 -3.40 27.38
C GLY A 21 2.67 -3.01 27.08
N PRO A 22 2.43 -1.74 26.66
CA PRO A 22 1.10 -1.24 26.34
C PRO A 22 0.49 -1.98 25.14
N ALA A 23 -0.84 -2.06 25.08
CA ALA A 23 -1.54 -2.52 23.89
C ALA A 23 -1.37 -1.52 22.76
N ARG A 24 -1.47 -1.98 21.51
CA ARG A 24 -1.29 -1.12 20.35
C ARG A 24 -2.50 -1.13 19.44
N LEU A 25 -2.89 0.04 19.01
CA LEU A 25 -3.87 0.25 17.97
C LEU A 25 -3.25 1.09 16.86
N LEU A 26 -2.96 0.45 15.73
CA LEU A 26 -2.49 1.13 14.53
C LEU A 26 -3.71 1.63 13.74
N PHE A 27 -3.66 2.85 13.24
CA PHE A 27 -4.65 3.33 12.29
C PHE A 27 -3.99 3.90 11.04
N SER A 28 -4.61 3.64 9.89
CA SER A 28 -4.06 4.08 8.61
C SER A 28 -5.15 4.42 7.60
N GLY A 29 -4.78 5.16 6.54
CA GLY A 29 -5.60 5.26 5.34
C GLY A 29 -5.78 3.88 4.69
N HIS A 30 -6.86 3.72 3.90
CA HIS A 30 -7.19 2.44 3.29
C HIS A 30 -7.37 2.61 1.77
N GLN A 31 -6.30 2.38 1.03
CA GLN A 31 -6.24 2.67 -0.40
C GLN A 31 -6.12 1.42 -1.27
N ASN A 32 -5.61 0.30 -0.75
CA ASN A 32 -5.28 -0.89 -1.55
C ASN A 32 -5.79 -2.22 -0.97
N GLY A 33 -7.04 -2.25 -0.53
CA GLY A 33 -7.74 -3.47 -0.14
C GLY A 33 -6.93 -4.37 0.81
N LEU A 34 -6.76 -5.66 0.46
CA LEU A 34 -5.99 -6.62 1.25
C LEU A 34 -4.48 -6.32 1.26
N ALA A 35 -3.97 -5.55 0.30
CA ALA A 35 -2.54 -5.21 0.25
C ALA A 35 -2.11 -4.39 1.46
N ASP A 36 -2.96 -3.47 1.94
CA ASP A 36 -2.67 -2.61 3.10
C ASP A 36 -2.36 -3.43 4.36
N PRO A 37 -3.26 -4.29 4.87
CA PRO A 37 -2.99 -5.07 6.06
C PRO A 37 -1.85 -6.09 5.87
N VAL A 38 -1.69 -6.66 4.67
CA VAL A 38 -0.59 -7.59 4.38
C VAL A 38 0.75 -6.85 4.42
N LEU A 39 0.84 -5.68 3.79
CA LEU A 39 2.06 -4.87 3.81
C LEU A 39 2.45 -4.49 5.24
N ALA A 40 1.48 -4.03 6.06
CA ALA A 40 1.70 -3.69 7.45
C ALA A 40 2.22 -4.89 8.26
N CYS A 41 1.55 -6.05 8.18
CA CYS A 41 1.96 -7.26 8.91
C CYS A 41 3.38 -7.73 8.54
N VAL A 42 3.71 -7.74 7.24
CA VAL A 42 5.02 -8.19 6.76
C VAL A 42 6.13 -7.23 7.18
N SER A 43 5.90 -5.93 7.09
CA SER A 43 6.89 -4.90 7.40
C SER A 43 7.16 -4.77 8.89
N LEU A 44 6.13 -4.83 9.72
CA LEU A 44 6.26 -4.80 11.17
C LEU A 44 6.69 -6.16 11.75
N ARG A 45 6.64 -7.23 10.96
CA ARG A 45 6.87 -8.62 11.40
C ARG A 45 6.04 -8.98 12.63
N GLU A 46 4.83 -8.44 12.68
CA GLU A 46 3.89 -8.60 13.78
C GLU A 46 2.54 -9.05 13.24
N GLN A 47 1.86 -9.89 14.02
CA GLN A 47 0.52 -10.34 13.70
C GLN A 47 -0.49 -9.29 14.13
N LEU A 48 -1.10 -8.62 13.16
CA LEU A 48 -2.10 -7.59 13.39
C LEU A 48 -3.51 -8.16 13.26
N HIS A 49 -4.43 -7.64 14.06
CA HIS A 49 -5.85 -7.97 14.00
C HIS A 49 -6.62 -6.82 13.35
N TYR A 50 -7.13 -7.04 12.14
CA TYR A 50 -7.85 -6.02 11.37
C TYR A 50 -9.35 -6.28 11.30
N PHE A 51 -10.12 -5.20 11.12
CA PHE A 51 -11.51 -5.30 10.74
C PHE A 51 -11.64 -5.35 9.21
N THR A 52 -12.52 -6.20 8.71
CA THR A 52 -12.86 -6.27 7.28
C THR A 52 -14.37 -6.41 7.08
N ARG A 53 -14.83 -6.15 5.88
CA ARG A 53 -16.24 -6.21 5.49
C ARG A 53 -16.85 -7.58 5.81
N SER A 54 -18.06 -7.58 6.38
CA SER A 54 -18.75 -8.83 6.76
C SER A 54 -19.14 -9.70 5.57
N ASP A 55 -19.45 -9.08 4.41
CA ASP A 55 -19.86 -9.78 3.20
C ASP A 55 -18.78 -10.74 2.65
N VAL A 56 -17.48 -10.45 2.90
CA VAL A 56 -16.38 -11.33 2.49
C VAL A 56 -16.41 -12.68 3.22
N PHE A 57 -17.01 -12.74 4.43
CA PHE A 57 -17.17 -13.97 5.20
C PHE A 57 -18.30 -14.88 4.71
N ALA A 58 -19.13 -14.41 3.77
CA ALA A 58 -20.20 -15.24 3.17
C ALA A 58 -19.64 -16.40 2.34
N ASN A 59 -18.50 -16.19 1.66
CA ASN A 59 -17.83 -17.25 0.92
C ASN A 59 -17.00 -18.13 1.87
N PRO A 60 -17.20 -19.46 1.95
CA PRO A 60 -16.51 -20.32 2.90
C PRO A 60 -14.99 -20.37 2.69
N VAL A 61 -14.52 -20.33 1.45
CA VAL A 61 -13.08 -20.32 1.12
C VAL A 61 -12.44 -19.00 1.55
N ALA A 62 -13.06 -17.87 1.20
CA ALA A 62 -12.62 -16.56 1.63
C ALA A 62 -12.63 -16.43 3.15
N ARG A 63 -13.71 -16.90 3.82
CA ARG A 63 -13.83 -16.93 5.28
C ARG A 63 -12.69 -17.69 5.94
N TRP A 64 -12.38 -18.89 5.43
CA TRP A 64 -11.29 -19.72 5.96
C TRP A 64 -9.94 -18.98 5.89
N PHE A 65 -9.67 -18.34 4.77
CA PHE A 65 -8.44 -17.58 4.56
C PHE A 65 -8.36 -16.32 5.43
N ILE A 66 -9.43 -15.51 5.46
CA ILE A 66 -9.50 -14.25 6.18
C ILE A 66 -9.41 -14.44 7.70
N LEU A 67 -10.03 -15.49 8.23
CA LEU A 67 -9.90 -15.85 9.66
C LEU A 67 -8.45 -16.18 10.02
N ARG A 68 -7.69 -16.82 9.12
CA ARG A 68 -6.26 -17.10 9.34
C ARG A 68 -5.38 -15.86 9.26
N LEU A 69 -5.83 -14.82 8.57
CA LEU A 69 -5.21 -13.50 8.60
C LEU A 69 -5.63 -12.65 9.81
N ASN A 70 -6.32 -13.25 10.79
CA ASN A 70 -6.83 -12.57 12.00
C ASN A 70 -7.77 -11.39 11.73
N MET A 71 -8.48 -11.42 10.64
CA MET A 71 -9.46 -10.40 10.31
C MET A 71 -10.80 -10.68 11.00
N MET A 72 -11.45 -9.63 11.46
CA MET A 72 -12.72 -9.64 12.18
C MET A 72 -13.81 -8.99 11.34
N PRO A 73 -15.04 -9.53 11.31
CA PRO A 73 -16.12 -8.98 10.49
C PRO A 73 -16.63 -7.65 11.02
N MET A 74 -16.77 -6.66 10.13
CA MET A 74 -17.45 -5.39 10.40
C MET A 74 -18.69 -5.28 9.54
N PHE A 75 -19.83 -5.12 10.17
CA PHE A 75 -21.14 -5.03 9.51
C PHE A 75 -21.48 -3.56 9.22
N ARG A 76 -21.88 -3.27 7.98
CA ARG A 76 -22.19 -1.92 7.49
C ARG A 76 -23.67 -1.80 7.14
N PRO A 77 -24.26 -0.60 7.15
CA PRO A 77 -25.66 -0.41 6.76
C PRO A 77 -26.01 -1.01 5.40
N ILE A 78 -25.06 -0.93 4.43
CA ILE A 78 -25.25 -1.48 3.09
C ILE A 78 -25.36 -3.01 3.07
N ASP A 79 -24.81 -3.70 4.09
CA ASP A 79 -24.86 -5.16 4.18
C ASP A 79 -26.26 -5.68 4.55
N ARG A 80 -27.21 -4.77 4.87
CA ARG A 80 -28.62 -5.06 5.21
C ARG A 80 -28.81 -6.18 6.22
N THR A 81 -27.82 -6.32 7.13
CA THR A 81 -27.82 -7.37 8.14
C THR A 81 -28.75 -6.97 9.30
N ARG A 82 -29.65 -7.87 9.70
CA ARG A 82 -30.41 -7.70 10.94
C ARG A 82 -29.45 -7.66 12.12
N ASP A 83 -29.76 -6.90 13.17
CA ASP A 83 -28.98 -6.79 14.41
C ASP A 83 -27.52 -6.33 14.18
N MET A 84 -27.29 -5.46 13.17
CA MET A 84 -25.97 -4.94 12.81
C MET A 84 -25.24 -4.35 14.03
N ALA A 85 -25.94 -3.59 14.87
CA ALA A 85 -25.36 -2.96 16.05
C ALA A 85 -24.83 -3.99 17.06
N ASP A 86 -25.61 -5.05 17.33
CA ASP A 86 -25.23 -6.12 18.25
C ASP A 86 -24.09 -6.96 17.71
N ARG A 87 -24.10 -7.27 16.42
CA ARG A 87 -23.00 -8.00 15.77
C ARG A 87 -21.68 -7.19 15.84
N ASN A 88 -21.74 -5.88 15.58
CA ASN A 88 -20.57 -5.01 15.72
C ASN A 88 -20.13 -4.90 17.18
N ARG A 89 -21.04 -4.89 18.14
CA ARG A 89 -20.72 -4.92 19.58
C ARG A 89 -19.94 -6.18 19.97
N ILE A 90 -20.36 -7.35 19.46
CA ILE A 90 -19.65 -8.63 19.67
C ILE A 90 -18.25 -8.57 19.04
N THR A 91 -18.13 -8.07 17.81
CA THR A 91 -16.83 -7.92 17.14
C THR A 91 -15.91 -6.96 17.90
N PHE A 92 -16.41 -5.84 18.37
CA PHE A 92 -15.64 -4.89 19.17
C PHE A 92 -15.21 -5.49 20.51
N ALA A 93 -16.09 -6.22 21.19
CA ALA A 93 -15.75 -6.92 22.42
C ALA A 93 -14.61 -7.93 22.21
N ALA A 94 -14.66 -8.70 21.10
CA ALA A 94 -13.61 -9.63 20.73
C ALA A 94 -12.26 -8.91 20.45
N ALA A 95 -12.30 -7.78 19.74
CA ALA A 95 -11.11 -6.98 19.46
C ALA A 95 -10.52 -6.35 20.72
N HIS A 96 -11.37 -5.80 21.60
CA HIS A 96 -10.95 -5.29 22.91
C HIS A 96 -10.32 -6.38 23.78
N GLY A 97 -10.88 -7.61 23.78
CA GLY A 97 -10.28 -8.74 24.49
C GLY A 97 -8.87 -9.10 23.98
N ARG A 98 -8.61 -8.91 22.66
CA ARG A 98 -7.25 -9.07 22.11
C ARG A 98 -6.31 -7.97 22.59
N LEU A 99 -6.77 -6.71 22.61
CA LEU A 99 -6.00 -5.58 23.15
C LEU A 99 -5.72 -5.77 24.64
N ASP A 100 -6.68 -6.25 25.45
CA ASP A 100 -6.48 -6.59 26.87
C ASP A 100 -5.33 -7.60 27.06
N GLY A 101 -5.23 -8.58 26.16
CA GLY A 101 -4.14 -9.55 26.08
C GLY A 101 -2.82 -9.00 25.52
N GLY A 102 -2.75 -7.71 25.17
CA GLY A 102 -1.56 -7.07 24.61
C GLY A 102 -1.31 -7.37 23.13
N ALA A 103 -2.33 -7.80 22.37
CA ALA A 103 -2.23 -7.92 20.93
C ALA A 103 -2.28 -6.54 20.26
N THR A 104 -1.79 -6.47 19.03
CA THR A 104 -1.88 -5.27 18.20
C THR A 104 -3.09 -5.37 17.28
N CYS A 105 -3.95 -4.36 17.29
CA CYS A 105 -5.07 -4.21 16.36
C CYS A 105 -4.78 -3.13 15.32
N GLY A 106 -5.35 -3.28 14.12
CA GLY A 106 -5.30 -2.29 13.06
C GLY A 106 -6.70 -1.85 12.66
N ILE A 107 -6.89 -0.57 12.41
CA ILE A 107 -8.16 -0.01 11.92
C ILE A 107 -7.93 0.92 10.73
N PHE A 108 -8.94 1.01 9.88
CA PHE A 108 -8.99 1.94 8.76
C PHE A 108 -10.15 2.93 8.99
N PRO A 109 -9.88 4.14 9.53
CA PRO A 109 -10.94 5.06 9.97
C PRO A 109 -11.80 5.61 8.84
N GLU A 110 -11.31 5.57 7.60
CA GLU A 110 -12.01 6.05 6.40
C GLU A 110 -13.21 5.19 6.03
N ALA A 111 -13.22 3.91 6.42
CA ALA A 111 -14.26 2.93 6.17
C ALA A 111 -14.65 2.78 4.68
N GLY A 112 -13.71 3.00 3.77
CA GLY A 112 -13.89 2.83 2.32
C GLY A 112 -12.63 3.13 1.55
N HIS A 113 -12.64 2.89 0.24
CA HIS A 113 -11.54 3.14 -0.66
C HIS A 113 -11.82 4.36 -1.54
N LEU A 114 -10.77 5.05 -1.94
CA LEU A 114 -10.78 6.11 -2.93
C LEU A 114 -9.61 5.84 -3.88
N ASP A 115 -9.86 5.98 -5.19
CA ASP A 115 -8.82 5.80 -6.21
C ASP A 115 -7.92 7.06 -6.36
N GLU A 116 -7.90 7.90 -5.33
CA GLU A 116 -7.11 9.12 -5.23
C GLU A 116 -6.24 9.10 -3.97
N ARG A 117 -5.09 9.76 -4.03
CA ARG A 117 -4.12 9.86 -2.93
C ARG A 117 -4.47 11.03 -2.05
N ARG A 118 -5.44 10.83 -1.18
CA ARG A 118 -5.84 11.81 -0.16
C ARG A 118 -6.53 11.13 1.00
N THR A 119 -6.34 11.67 2.18
CA THR A 119 -6.99 11.22 3.41
C THR A 119 -8.43 11.70 3.46
N ARG A 120 -9.37 10.77 3.53
CA ARG A 120 -10.79 11.04 3.63
C ARG A 120 -11.18 11.47 5.05
N ARG A 121 -12.42 11.95 5.18
CA ARG A 121 -13.01 12.19 6.49
C ARG A 121 -13.15 10.88 7.26
N PHE A 122 -12.67 10.86 8.50
CA PHE A 122 -12.76 9.68 9.36
C PHE A 122 -14.18 9.46 9.89
N LYS A 123 -14.58 8.20 9.96
CA LYS A 123 -15.88 7.80 10.50
C LYS A 123 -15.78 7.67 12.02
N HIS A 124 -16.82 8.12 12.72
CA HIS A 124 -16.87 8.09 14.19
C HIS A 124 -16.80 6.69 14.82
N GLY A 125 -16.98 5.63 14.04
CA GLY A 125 -16.86 4.25 14.52
C GLY A 125 -15.48 3.90 15.06
N SER A 126 -14.42 4.42 14.44
CA SER A 126 -13.05 4.22 14.90
C SER A 126 -12.77 4.94 16.21
N ALA A 127 -13.21 6.21 16.33
CA ALA A 127 -13.09 6.97 17.56
C ALA A 127 -13.89 6.30 18.71
N ARG A 128 -15.11 5.84 18.43
CA ARG A 128 -15.91 5.07 19.38
C ARG A 128 -15.17 3.83 19.90
N PHE A 129 -14.56 3.06 19.00
CA PHE A 129 -13.79 1.87 19.36
C PHE A 129 -12.63 2.23 20.31
N ILE A 130 -11.89 3.31 20.02
CA ILE A 130 -10.75 3.76 20.84
C ILE A 130 -11.23 4.26 22.21
N LEU A 131 -12.26 5.12 22.26
CA LEU A 131 -12.81 5.62 23.53
C LEU A 131 -13.26 4.48 24.45
N ASN A 132 -13.96 3.48 23.88
CA ASN A 132 -14.35 2.30 24.64
C ASN A 132 -13.15 1.46 25.09
N ALA A 133 -12.07 1.39 24.30
CA ALA A 133 -10.84 0.73 24.71
C ALA A 133 -10.15 1.46 25.89
N LEU A 134 -10.03 2.78 25.82
CA LEU A 134 -9.41 3.60 26.89
C LEU A 134 -10.11 3.43 28.24
N ASN A 135 -11.41 3.18 28.25
CA ASN A 135 -12.20 2.99 29.47
C ASN A 135 -12.13 1.57 30.06
N ARG A 136 -11.42 0.63 29.42
CA ARG A 136 -11.29 -0.73 29.93
C ARG A 136 -10.26 -0.81 31.05
N PRO A 137 -10.59 -1.43 32.22
CA PRO A 137 -9.65 -1.53 33.34
C PRO A 137 -8.30 -2.17 32.96
N ALA A 138 -8.31 -3.20 32.10
CA ALA A 138 -7.11 -3.88 31.66
C ALA A 138 -6.20 -2.95 30.84
N LEU A 139 -6.78 -2.11 29.96
CA LEU A 139 -6.04 -1.18 29.11
C LEU A 139 -5.60 0.08 29.87
N ARG A 140 -6.37 0.54 30.85
CA ARG A 140 -5.92 1.59 31.78
C ARG A 140 -4.67 1.18 32.56
N LYS A 141 -4.62 -0.08 33.03
CA LYS A 141 -3.45 -0.61 33.75
C LYS A 141 -2.26 -0.87 32.82
N ARG A 142 -2.51 -1.39 31.63
CA ARG A 142 -1.46 -1.75 30.65
C ARG A 142 -0.94 -0.55 29.87
N GLY A 143 -1.79 0.44 29.59
CA GLY A 143 -1.63 1.48 28.60
C GLY A 143 -2.12 1.06 27.23
N LEU A 144 -2.57 2.04 26.43
CA LEU A 144 -2.96 1.88 25.04
C LEU A 144 -2.24 2.93 24.21
N GLU A 145 -1.42 2.49 23.26
CA GLU A 145 -0.78 3.33 22.26
C GLU A 145 -1.67 3.37 21.01
N VAL A 146 -2.09 4.56 20.59
CA VAL A 146 -2.84 4.78 19.33
C VAL A 146 -1.88 5.41 18.34
N ILE A 147 -1.45 4.64 17.33
CA ILE A 147 -0.30 4.95 16.49
C ILE A 147 -0.74 5.20 15.06
N PRO A 148 -0.47 6.39 14.48
CA PRO A 148 -0.73 6.67 13.08
C PRO A 148 0.29 5.98 12.19
N MET A 149 -0.18 5.39 11.08
CA MET A 149 0.64 4.70 10.09
C MET A 149 0.13 5.02 8.68
N ALA A 150 0.93 5.68 7.87
CA ALA A 150 0.61 5.89 6.46
C ALA A 150 1.18 4.76 5.61
N LEU A 151 0.36 4.27 4.69
CA LEU A 151 0.73 3.29 3.67
C LEU A 151 0.68 4.00 2.32
N ASP A 152 1.81 4.09 1.66
CA ASP A 152 1.96 4.78 0.39
C ASP A 152 2.51 3.82 -0.67
N PHE A 153 1.79 3.69 -1.77
CA PHE A 153 2.16 2.82 -2.88
C PHE A 153 2.55 3.66 -4.09
N GLU A 154 3.63 3.29 -4.75
CA GLU A 154 3.97 3.86 -6.04
C GLU A 154 2.81 3.71 -7.02
N ARG A 155 2.28 2.49 -7.13
CA ARG A 155 1.05 2.15 -7.86
C ARG A 155 0.16 1.29 -6.99
N TYR A 156 -1.13 1.53 -7.02
CA TYR A 156 -2.10 0.68 -6.32
C TYR A 156 -2.22 -0.70 -6.96
N GLU A 157 -2.03 -0.76 -8.24
CA GLU A 157 -1.99 -1.99 -9.02
C GLU A 157 -0.67 -2.06 -9.80
N GLY A 158 -0.33 -3.24 -10.23
CA GLY A 158 0.85 -3.45 -11.05
C GLY A 158 1.90 -4.37 -10.41
N TYR A 159 2.59 -5.03 -11.30
CA TYR A 159 3.66 -5.94 -10.95
C TYR A 159 4.94 -5.16 -10.65
N ARG A 160 5.56 -5.47 -9.51
CA ARG A 160 6.84 -4.85 -9.11
C ARG A 160 6.76 -3.36 -8.82
N SER A 161 5.76 -2.93 -8.04
CA SER A 161 5.65 -1.57 -7.52
C SER A 161 6.50 -1.37 -6.25
N ALA A 162 6.81 -0.14 -5.89
CA ALA A 162 7.38 0.20 -4.59
C ALA A 162 6.28 0.55 -3.58
N ALA A 163 6.60 0.42 -2.30
CA ALA A 163 5.72 0.85 -1.22
C ALA A 163 6.56 1.50 -0.10
N LYS A 164 5.97 2.47 0.58
CA LYS A 164 6.55 3.12 1.76
C LYS A 164 5.57 3.13 2.90
N ILE A 165 6.05 2.82 4.09
CA ILE A 165 5.32 2.91 5.34
C ILE A 165 5.95 4.02 6.17
N ARG A 166 5.13 4.94 6.65
CA ARG A 166 5.55 5.95 7.62
C ARG A 166 4.77 5.75 8.89
N ILE A 167 5.47 5.70 10.02
CA ILE A 167 4.89 5.48 11.35
C ILE A 167 5.27 6.67 12.20
N ALA A 168 4.29 7.35 12.78
CA ALA A 168 4.55 8.43 13.72
C ALA A 168 4.52 7.94 15.17
N PRO A 169 4.99 8.75 16.13
CA PRO A 169 4.81 8.48 17.54
C PRO A 169 3.34 8.25 17.90
N PRO A 170 3.05 7.54 19.00
CA PRO A 170 1.70 7.42 19.52
C PRO A 170 1.06 8.79 19.69
N LEU A 171 -0.24 8.89 19.37
CA LEU A 171 -1.00 10.13 19.58
C LEU A 171 -0.96 10.53 21.04
N ASP A 172 -0.74 11.81 21.31
CA ASP A 172 -1.04 12.39 22.59
C ASP A 172 -2.57 12.44 22.76
N LEU A 173 -3.06 11.75 23.78
CA LEU A 173 -4.47 11.69 24.13
C LEU A 173 -4.81 12.54 25.35
N SER A 174 -3.88 13.39 25.83
CA SER A 174 -4.06 14.25 27.02
C SER A 174 -5.20 15.27 26.88
N PHE A 175 -5.63 15.58 25.65
CA PHE A 175 -6.80 16.41 25.40
C PHE A 175 -8.13 15.75 25.76
N LEU A 176 -8.16 14.42 25.94
CA LEU A 176 -9.33 13.69 26.40
C LEU A 176 -9.37 13.67 27.94
N PRO A 177 -10.56 13.77 28.57
CA PRO A 177 -10.69 13.59 30.01
C PRO A 177 -10.24 12.18 30.43
N GLN A 178 -9.82 12.04 31.68
CA GLN A 178 -9.31 10.75 32.19
C GLN A 178 -10.30 9.60 32.08
N GLU A 179 -11.61 9.89 32.11
CA GLU A 179 -12.71 9.00 31.79
C GLU A 179 -13.44 9.56 30.56
N ALA A 180 -12.82 9.37 29.40
CA ALA A 180 -13.38 9.88 28.16
C ALA A 180 -14.63 9.08 27.78
N GLU A 181 -15.80 9.64 28.05
CA GLU A 181 -17.08 9.05 27.65
C GLU A 181 -17.18 8.94 26.12
N ASP A 182 -17.88 7.90 25.68
CA ASP A 182 -18.23 7.70 24.29
C ASP A 182 -19.40 8.61 23.86
N ASN A 183 -19.13 9.92 23.77
CA ASN A 183 -20.08 10.95 23.36
C ASN A 183 -19.65 11.61 22.03
N GLY A 184 -20.56 12.44 21.47
CA GLY A 184 -20.34 13.09 20.17
C GLY A 184 -19.14 14.02 20.16
N HIS A 185 -18.88 14.76 21.24
CA HIS A 185 -17.77 15.69 21.38
C HIS A 185 -16.43 14.96 21.36
N ASN A 186 -16.25 13.96 22.23
CA ASN A 186 -15.01 13.20 22.31
C ASN A 186 -14.73 12.41 21.04
N ARG A 187 -15.77 11.85 20.39
CA ARG A 187 -15.61 11.17 19.07
C ARG A 187 -15.12 12.14 17.99
N MET A 188 -15.67 13.35 17.96
CA MET A 188 -15.26 14.37 16.98
C MET A 188 -13.84 14.83 17.26
N ALA A 189 -13.50 15.17 18.50
CA ALA A 189 -12.16 15.60 18.90
C ALA A 189 -11.10 14.55 18.53
N LEU A 190 -11.33 13.28 18.92
CA LEU A 190 -10.42 12.18 18.60
C LEU A 190 -10.31 11.92 17.09
N SER A 191 -11.43 11.92 16.36
CA SER A 191 -11.41 11.74 14.88
C SER A 191 -10.63 12.84 14.18
N ASN A 192 -10.75 14.09 14.63
CA ASN A 192 -10.01 15.23 14.09
C ASN A 192 -8.51 15.09 14.38
N GLN A 193 -8.12 14.77 15.60
CA GLN A 193 -6.73 14.55 15.98
C GLN A 193 -6.09 13.41 15.16
N MET A 194 -6.79 12.27 15.05
CA MET A 194 -6.34 11.17 14.20
C MET A 194 -6.16 11.59 12.75
N ARG A 195 -7.11 12.37 12.20
CA ARG A 195 -7.05 12.85 10.83
C ARG A 195 -5.88 13.81 10.62
N GLN A 196 -5.64 14.73 11.53
CA GLN A 196 -4.50 15.65 11.46
C GLN A 196 -3.17 14.89 11.44
N ALA A 197 -3.00 13.89 12.32
CA ALA A 197 -1.81 13.05 12.33
C ALA A 197 -1.62 12.29 11.00
N MET A 198 -2.69 11.86 10.33
CA MET A 198 -2.59 11.23 9.02
C MET A 198 -2.21 12.20 7.91
N LEU A 199 -2.73 13.42 7.92
CA LEU A 199 -2.42 14.44 6.91
C LEU A 199 -0.92 14.81 6.89
N THR A 200 -0.23 14.72 8.02
CA THR A 200 1.22 14.97 8.10
C THR A 200 2.07 13.78 7.63
N LEU A 201 1.50 12.57 7.62
CA LEU A 201 2.21 11.35 7.24
C LEU A 201 1.94 10.90 5.81
N SER A 202 0.73 11.16 5.34
CA SER A 202 0.25 10.65 4.06
C SER A 202 0.68 11.54 2.91
N VAL A 203 0.85 10.94 1.75
CA VAL A 203 0.92 11.67 0.49
C VAL A 203 -0.47 12.18 0.17
N GLU A 204 -0.66 13.50 0.26
CA GLU A 204 -1.91 14.19 0.00
C GLU A 204 -1.82 14.93 -1.33
N LEU A 205 -2.62 14.51 -2.33
CA LEU A 205 -2.75 15.22 -3.58
C LEU A 205 -4.04 16.03 -3.57
N PHE A 206 -3.99 17.24 -4.12
CA PHE A 206 -5.14 18.11 -4.18
C PHE A 206 -6.21 17.54 -5.10
N GLU A 207 -7.47 17.73 -4.74
CA GLU A 207 -8.60 17.32 -5.58
C GLU A 207 -8.90 18.34 -6.69
N GLY A 208 -9.68 17.91 -7.67
CA GLY A 208 -10.11 18.75 -8.78
C GLY A 208 -9.14 18.72 -9.95
N ASP A 209 -9.13 19.80 -10.72
CA ASP A 209 -8.42 19.89 -12.00
C ASP A 209 -6.89 19.78 -11.89
N VAL A 210 -6.33 20.14 -10.73
CA VAL A 210 -4.88 20.05 -10.44
C VAL A 210 -4.41 18.65 -10.01
N TYR A 211 -5.32 17.72 -9.73
CA TYR A 211 -4.96 16.41 -9.21
C TYR A 211 -3.96 15.65 -10.09
N ASP A 212 -4.23 15.57 -11.37
CA ASP A 212 -3.39 14.80 -12.28
C ASP A 212 -2.03 15.44 -12.54
N ALA A 213 -1.96 16.77 -12.58
CA ALA A 213 -0.69 17.51 -12.62
C ALA A 213 0.12 17.28 -11.33
N HIS A 214 -0.53 17.31 -10.18
CA HIS A 214 0.10 17.03 -8.89
C HIS A 214 0.58 15.57 -8.80
N LEU A 215 -0.19 14.61 -9.32
CA LEU A 215 0.21 13.22 -9.44
C LEU A 215 1.44 13.06 -10.36
N ALA A 216 1.46 13.77 -11.48
CA ALA A 216 2.59 13.76 -12.40
C ALA A 216 3.88 14.26 -11.73
N LEU A 217 3.80 15.35 -10.92
CA LEU A 217 4.93 15.83 -10.12
C LEU A 217 5.39 14.80 -9.07
N CYS A 218 4.46 14.20 -8.35
CA CYS A 218 4.77 13.16 -7.40
C CYS A 218 5.55 12.02 -8.06
N ARG A 219 5.13 11.57 -9.24
CA ARG A 219 5.79 10.54 -10.03
C ARG A 219 7.16 10.98 -10.53
N TYR A 220 7.24 12.19 -11.05
CA TYR A 220 8.49 12.75 -11.54
C TYR A 220 9.56 12.82 -10.44
N GLU A 221 9.21 13.35 -9.27
CA GLU A 221 10.13 13.47 -8.14
C GLU A 221 10.57 12.09 -7.61
N GLU A 222 9.66 11.14 -7.55
CA GLU A 222 10.00 9.76 -7.20
C GLU A 222 11.03 9.17 -8.18
N GLY A 223 10.82 9.38 -9.46
CA GLY A 223 11.78 8.97 -10.50
C GLY A 223 13.13 9.65 -10.32
N ARG A 224 13.14 10.95 -10.08
CA ARG A 224 14.35 11.78 -9.94
C ARG A 224 15.19 11.37 -8.73
N THR A 225 14.58 11.23 -7.57
CA THR A 225 15.28 10.93 -6.31
C THR A 225 15.48 9.44 -6.07
N GLY A 226 14.60 8.61 -6.60
CA GLY A 226 14.55 7.18 -6.31
C GLY A 226 13.79 6.81 -5.04
N HIS A 227 13.20 7.79 -4.38
CA HIS A 227 12.45 7.61 -3.13
C HIS A 227 11.05 8.18 -3.26
N ARG A 228 10.12 7.69 -2.44
CA ARG A 228 8.79 8.30 -2.34
C ARG A 228 8.93 9.74 -1.83
N PRO A 229 8.24 10.70 -2.45
CA PRO A 229 8.34 12.10 -2.05
C PRO A 229 7.97 12.33 -0.58
N ASP A 230 8.57 13.36 0.00
CA ASP A 230 8.19 13.83 1.33
C ASP A 230 6.80 14.47 1.29
N PRO A 231 5.90 14.16 2.25
CA PRO A 231 4.56 14.76 2.29
C PRO A 231 4.54 16.28 2.36
N ALA A 232 5.47 16.90 3.12
CA ALA A 232 5.54 18.35 3.24
C ALA A 232 5.95 19.00 1.91
N TRP A 233 6.96 18.44 1.24
CA TRP A 233 7.37 18.89 -0.10
C TRP A 233 6.22 18.78 -1.12
N LEU A 234 5.45 17.70 -1.09
CA LEU A 234 4.28 17.56 -1.98
C LEU A 234 3.19 18.59 -1.68
N GLN A 235 2.98 18.94 -0.41
CA GLN A 235 2.04 19.97 -0.02
C GLN A 235 2.47 21.34 -0.61
N GLU A 236 3.73 21.71 -0.48
CA GLU A 236 4.29 22.94 -1.06
C GLU A 236 4.13 22.96 -2.59
N CYS A 237 4.39 21.84 -3.26
CA CYS A 237 4.16 21.69 -4.70
C CYS A 237 2.70 21.89 -5.07
N GLY A 238 1.78 21.33 -4.28
CA GLY A 238 0.36 21.49 -4.52
C GLY A 238 -0.12 22.92 -4.34
N ASP A 239 0.37 23.61 -3.33
CA ASP A 239 0.05 25.05 -3.10
C ASP A 239 0.53 25.90 -4.28
N ALA A 240 1.75 25.68 -4.74
CA ALA A 240 2.27 26.39 -5.92
C ALA A 240 1.55 26.04 -7.23
N LEU A 241 1.09 24.79 -7.39
CA LEU A 241 0.22 24.42 -8.51
C LEU A 241 -1.10 25.20 -8.49
N ARG A 242 -1.66 25.45 -7.32
CA ARG A 242 -2.89 26.24 -7.17
C ARG A 242 -2.65 27.72 -7.43
N GLU A 243 -1.56 28.27 -6.93
CA GLU A 243 -1.20 29.69 -7.16
C GLU A 243 -0.98 30.01 -8.64
N ARG A 244 -0.46 29.03 -9.40
CA ARG A 244 -0.19 29.15 -10.84
C ARG A 244 -1.05 28.21 -11.67
N GLU A 245 -2.27 27.97 -11.26
CA GLU A 245 -3.14 26.92 -11.81
C GLU A 245 -3.25 26.99 -13.33
N HIS A 246 -3.48 28.19 -13.88
CA HIS A 246 -3.67 28.35 -15.31
C HIS A 246 -2.44 27.92 -16.11
N ASP A 247 -1.26 28.40 -15.75
CA ASP A 247 0.00 28.07 -16.45
C ASP A 247 0.40 26.61 -16.26
N ALA A 248 0.24 26.10 -15.03
CA ALA A 248 0.60 24.73 -14.71
C ALA A 248 -0.29 23.71 -15.45
N LEU A 249 -1.60 23.96 -15.49
CA LEU A 249 -2.54 23.10 -16.19
C LEU A 249 -2.44 23.20 -17.71
N THR A 250 -2.16 24.40 -18.25
CA THR A 250 -1.95 24.56 -19.69
C THR A 250 -0.72 23.77 -20.13
N GLY A 251 0.43 23.97 -19.52
CA GLY A 251 1.64 23.21 -19.86
C GLY A 251 1.49 21.68 -19.65
N PHE A 252 0.76 21.27 -18.63
CA PHE A 252 0.48 19.84 -18.41
C PHE A 252 -0.43 19.27 -19.50
N ARG A 253 -1.49 19.98 -19.89
CA ARG A 253 -2.40 19.58 -20.98
C ARG A 253 -1.69 19.53 -22.33
N ASP A 254 -0.83 20.50 -22.62
CA ASP A 254 -0.03 20.53 -23.85
C ASP A 254 0.90 19.31 -23.91
N LEU A 255 1.48 18.92 -22.76
CA LEU A 255 2.32 17.73 -22.67
C LEU A 255 1.54 16.45 -22.95
N LEU A 256 0.33 16.31 -22.40
CA LEU A 256 -0.55 15.19 -22.71
C LEU A 256 -1.02 15.20 -24.17
N ALA A 257 -1.33 16.37 -24.72
CA ALA A 257 -1.74 16.53 -26.11
C ALA A 257 -0.60 16.20 -27.10
N SER A 258 0.67 16.36 -26.70
CA SER A 258 1.84 15.94 -27.48
C SER A 258 2.09 14.43 -27.44
N GLY A 259 1.25 13.66 -26.74
CA GLY A 259 1.30 12.20 -26.68
C GLY A 259 1.95 11.63 -25.42
N MET A 260 2.26 12.45 -24.42
CA MET A 260 2.72 11.95 -23.11
C MET A 260 1.63 11.08 -22.46
N PRO A 261 1.91 9.84 -22.06
CA PRO A 261 0.93 9.01 -21.39
C PRO A 261 0.43 9.61 -20.06
N HIS A 262 -0.86 9.42 -19.80
CA HIS A 262 -1.49 9.94 -18.59
C HIS A 262 -0.86 9.35 -17.31
N PRO A 263 -0.62 10.16 -16.25
CA PRO A 263 0.09 9.70 -15.04
C PRO A 263 -0.64 8.61 -14.23
N ARG A 264 -1.95 8.43 -14.48
CA ARG A 264 -2.72 7.30 -13.88
C ARG A 264 -2.53 5.98 -14.63
N GLU A 265 -2.13 6.04 -15.90
CA GLU A 265 -2.04 4.87 -16.76
C GLU A 265 -0.63 4.27 -16.83
N GLN A 266 0.40 5.15 -16.89
CA GLN A 266 1.79 4.74 -17.07
C GLN A 266 2.74 5.57 -16.18
N ASP A 267 3.90 5.00 -15.87
CA ASP A 267 4.94 5.66 -15.06
C ASP A 267 5.94 6.48 -15.89
N THR A 268 5.48 7.02 -17.01
CA THR A 268 6.32 7.82 -17.93
C THR A 268 6.90 9.06 -17.23
N PHE A 269 6.15 9.70 -16.34
CA PHE A 269 6.65 10.82 -15.54
C PHE A 269 7.75 10.39 -14.54
N ALA A 270 7.64 9.22 -13.93
CA ALA A 270 8.70 8.66 -13.10
C ALA A 270 9.96 8.33 -13.93
N ALA A 271 9.77 7.78 -15.12
CA ALA A 271 10.87 7.52 -16.05
C ALA A 271 11.57 8.80 -16.51
N LEU A 272 10.82 9.85 -16.79
CA LEU A 272 11.35 11.17 -17.13
C LEU A 272 12.17 11.76 -15.98
N GLY A 273 11.64 11.73 -14.77
CA GLY A 273 12.36 12.17 -13.57
C GLY A 273 13.65 11.36 -13.35
N ARG A 274 13.63 10.05 -13.59
CA ARG A 274 14.82 9.19 -13.50
C ARG A 274 15.90 9.62 -14.50
N LEU A 275 15.52 9.85 -15.74
CA LEU A 275 16.44 10.29 -16.79
C LEU A 275 17.12 11.63 -16.43
N HIS A 276 16.36 12.59 -15.87
CA HIS A 276 16.90 13.88 -15.43
C HIS A 276 17.79 13.77 -14.19
N GLY A 277 17.38 13.00 -13.17
CA GLY A 277 18.06 12.99 -11.88
C GLY A 277 19.17 11.97 -11.76
N ARG A 278 18.97 10.75 -12.30
CA ARG A 278 19.87 9.61 -12.09
C ARG A 278 20.44 9.02 -13.38
N GLY A 279 19.96 9.50 -14.51
CA GLY A 279 20.29 8.95 -15.81
C GLY A 279 19.60 7.60 -16.10
N PRO A 280 19.89 7.00 -17.26
CA PRO A 280 19.26 5.78 -17.71
C PRO A 280 19.62 4.58 -16.84
N THR A 281 18.65 3.71 -16.60
CA THR A 281 18.80 2.50 -15.77
C THR A 281 19.94 1.59 -16.30
N PRO A 282 20.95 1.25 -15.48
CA PRO A 282 22.06 0.42 -15.87
C PRO A 282 21.65 -1.06 -15.92
N TRP A 283 21.38 -1.59 -17.10
CA TRP A 283 20.98 -2.99 -17.30
C TRP A 283 22.16 -3.91 -17.74
N LYS A 284 23.18 -3.34 -18.40
CA LYS A 284 24.34 -4.11 -18.90
C LYS A 284 25.06 -4.90 -17.80
N PRO A 285 25.33 -4.33 -16.59
CA PRO A 285 25.95 -5.08 -15.49
C PRO A 285 25.12 -6.26 -15.00
N LEU A 286 23.83 -6.32 -15.36
CA LEU A 286 22.91 -7.38 -14.94
C LEU A 286 22.82 -8.54 -15.94
N LEU A 287 23.49 -8.46 -17.10
CA LEU A 287 23.42 -9.47 -18.17
C LEU A 287 23.84 -10.87 -17.72
N TRP A 288 24.74 -10.99 -16.75
CA TRP A 288 25.10 -12.29 -16.19
C TRP A 288 23.93 -13.04 -15.53
N ARG A 289 22.83 -12.32 -15.21
CA ARG A 289 21.59 -12.89 -14.68
C ARG A 289 20.64 -13.41 -15.77
N LEU A 290 21.00 -13.23 -17.04
CA LEU A 290 20.16 -13.61 -18.18
C LEU A 290 19.69 -15.07 -18.15
N PRO A 291 20.54 -16.08 -17.82
CA PRO A 291 20.08 -17.46 -17.74
C PRO A 291 18.95 -17.66 -16.71
N ALA A 292 19.11 -17.11 -15.51
CA ALA A 292 18.11 -17.18 -14.47
C ALA A 292 16.82 -16.42 -14.85
N TRP A 293 16.97 -15.27 -15.51
CA TRP A 293 15.86 -14.48 -16.03
C TRP A 293 15.09 -15.23 -17.14
N MET A 294 15.77 -15.95 -18.01
CA MET A 294 15.13 -16.78 -19.03
C MET A 294 14.30 -17.91 -18.38
N VAL A 295 14.88 -18.62 -17.39
CA VAL A 295 14.14 -19.64 -16.63
C VAL A 295 12.90 -19.04 -15.96
N PHE A 296 13.03 -17.91 -15.29
CA PHE A 296 11.91 -17.20 -14.67
C PHE A 296 10.83 -16.85 -15.72
N ARG A 297 11.23 -16.26 -16.86
CA ARG A 297 10.29 -15.84 -17.93
C ARG A 297 9.54 -17.01 -18.54
N LEU A 298 10.22 -18.12 -18.79
CA LEU A 298 9.62 -19.32 -19.38
C LEU A 298 8.70 -20.04 -18.39
N THR A 299 9.00 -20.00 -17.10
CA THR A 299 8.23 -20.75 -16.10
C THR A 299 7.08 -19.96 -15.49
N THR A 300 7.33 -18.74 -15.02
CA THR A 300 6.34 -17.99 -14.22
C THR A 300 6.24 -16.50 -14.51
N GLY A 301 7.22 -15.89 -15.18
CA GLY A 301 7.26 -14.45 -15.43
C GLY A 301 6.18 -13.91 -16.38
N TRP A 302 5.40 -14.79 -17.00
CA TRP A 302 4.27 -14.45 -17.86
C TRP A 302 2.93 -14.35 -17.11
N TRP A 303 2.80 -14.96 -15.93
CA TRP A 303 1.56 -14.93 -15.14
C TRP A 303 1.05 -13.53 -14.83
N PRO A 304 1.86 -12.58 -14.33
CA PRO A 304 1.39 -11.22 -14.08
C PRO A 304 0.79 -10.57 -15.32
N ARG A 305 1.41 -10.77 -16.50
CA ARG A 305 0.95 -10.20 -17.78
C ARG A 305 -0.41 -10.72 -18.24
N ILE A 306 -0.80 -11.92 -17.80
CA ILE A 306 -2.13 -12.49 -18.08
C ILE A 306 -3.12 -12.08 -16.98
N LEU A 307 -2.72 -12.18 -15.72
CA LEU A 307 -3.62 -11.98 -14.59
C LEU A 307 -3.97 -10.51 -14.36
N GLU A 308 -3.04 -9.58 -14.56
CA GLU A 308 -3.32 -8.14 -14.39
C GLU A 308 -4.41 -7.63 -15.35
N PRO A 309 -4.34 -7.83 -16.67
CA PRO A 309 -5.41 -7.42 -17.57
C PRO A 309 -6.74 -8.14 -17.28
N LEU A 310 -6.67 -9.41 -16.89
CA LEU A 310 -7.87 -10.17 -16.50
C LEU A 310 -8.53 -9.57 -15.27
N MET A 311 -7.75 -9.22 -14.25
CA MET A 311 -8.26 -8.56 -13.04
C MET A 311 -8.79 -7.17 -13.36
N ALA A 312 -8.11 -6.38 -14.20
CA ALA A 312 -8.57 -5.07 -14.60
C ALA A 312 -9.95 -5.12 -15.31
N ARG A 313 -10.21 -6.16 -16.10
CA ARG A 313 -11.50 -6.38 -16.78
C ARG A 313 -12.60 -6.86 -15.81
N ARG A 314 -12.27 -7.67 -14.80
CA ARG A 314 -13.23 -8.31 -13.90
C ARG A 314 -13.51 -7.50 -12.65
N VAL A 315 -12.52 -6.75 -12.15
CA VAL A 315 -12.59 -5.99 -10.90
C VAL A 315 -12.60 -4.49 -11.22
N ARG A 316 -13.77 -3.87 -11.09
CA ARG A 316 -13.96 -2.45 -11.43
C ARG A 316 -13.17 -1.51 -10.52
N GLN A 317 -13.14 -1.79 -9.21
CA GLN A 317 -12.45 -0.96 -8.24
C GLN A 317 -10.95 -1.29 -8.21
N VAL A 318 -10.10 -0.30 -8.52
CA VAL A 318 -8.63 -0.42 -8.56
C VAL A 318 -8.07 -0.99 -7.25
N ALA A 319 -8.53 -0.48 -6.11
CA ALA A 319 -8.12 -0.91 -4.78
C ALA A 319 -8.28 -2.43 -4.51
N PHE A 320 -9.17 -3.13 -5.23
CA PHE A 320 -9.36 -4.57 -5.07
C PHE A 320 -8.65 -5.42 -6.12
N ARG A 321 -8.14 -4.84 -7.19
CA ARG A 321 -7.42 -5.60 -8.24
C ARG A 321 -6.23 -6.33 -7.65
N THR A 322 -5.42 -5.66 -6.84
CA THR A 322 -4.28 -6.24 -6.14
C THR A 322 -4.70 -7.33 -5.15
N THR A 323 -5.83 -7.14 -4.46
CA THR A 323 -6.40 -8.14 -3.53
C THR A 323 -6.62 -9.51 -4.18
N PHE A 324 -7.04 -9.52 -5.45
CA PHE A 324 -7.27 -10.77 -6.19
C PHE A 324 -6.04 -11.20 -7.00
N ALA A 325 -5.28 -10.26 -7.54
CA ALA A 325 -4.10 -10.57 -8.35
C ALA A 325 -2.99 -11.26 -7.54
N ILE A 326 -2.78 -10.85 -6.27
CA ILE A 326 -1.74 -11.43 -5.41
C ILE A 326 -1.96 -12.93 -5.18
N PRO A 327 -3.10 -13.39 -4.59
CA PRO A 327 -3.30 -14.81 -4.37
C PRO A 327 -3.40 -15.60 -5.67
N ALA A 328 -3.97 -15.03 -6.74
CA ALA A 328 -4.03 -15.67 -8.04
C ALA A 328 -2.62 -15.92 -8.61
N ASN A 329 -1.71 -14.95 -8.55
CA ASN A 329 -0.32 -15.13 -8.95
C ASN A 329 0.40 -16.17 -8.08
N MET A 330 0.20 -16.14 -6.76
CA MET A 330 0.80 -17.15 -5.86
C MET A 330 0.35 -18.57 -6.21
N VAL A 331 -0.94 -18.77 -6.40
CA VAL A 331 -1.51 -20.09 -6.78
C VAL A 331 -0.98 -20.54 -8.14
N ALA A 332 -0.97 -19.64 -9.13
CA ALA A 332 -0.47 -19.94 -10.47
C ALA A 332 1.03 -20.34 -10.46
N ILE A 333 1.86 -19.62 -9.69
CA ILE A 333 3.28 -19.95 -9.52
C ILE A 333 3.43 -21.32 -8.83
N LEU A 334 2.70 -21.57 -7.75
CA LEU A 334 2.76 -22.84 -7.02
C LEU A 334 2.35 -24.01 -7.91
N ILE A 335 1.26 -23.91 -8.67
CA ILE A 335 0.82 -24.94 -9.60
C ILE A 335 1.90 -25.20 -10.66
N THR A 336 2.44 -24.14 -11.29
CA THR A 336 3.45 -24.26 -12.33
C THR A 336 4.73 -24.92 -11.79
N TRP A 337 5.22 -24.47 -10.64
CA TRP A 337 6.43 -25.04 -10.06
C TRP A 337 6.24 -26.48 -9.60
N SER A 338 5.07 -26.81 -9.01
CA SER A 338 4.75 -28.18 -8.63
C SER A 338 4.68 -29.10 -9.87
N ALA A 339 4.05 -28.65 -10.94
CA ALA A 339 3.98 -29.42 -12.18
C ALA A 339 5.37 -29.69 -12.77
N ILE A 340 6.23 -28.67 -12.84
CA ILE A 340 7.61 -28.81 -13.34
C ILE A 340 8.41 -29.77 -12.41
N ALA A 341 8.33 -29.60 -11.10
CA ALA A 341 9.05 -30.43 -10.15
C ALA A 341 8.61 -31.90 -10.19
N LEU A 342 7.30 -32.15 -10.29
CA LEU A 342 6.76 -33.51 -10.46
C LEU A 342 7.20 -34.14 -11.77
N SER A 343 7.18 -33.39 -12.86
CA SER A 343 7.64 -33.87 -14.18
C SER A 343 9.12 -34.25 -14.15
N VAL A 344 9.97 -33.40 -13.59
CA VAL A 344 11.41 -33.67 -13.46
C VAL A 344 11.67 -34.87 -12.54
N GLY A 345 11.01 -34.91 -11.39
CA GLY A 345 11.11 -36.03 -10.46
C GLY A 345 10.71 -37.37 -11.07
N TRP A 346 9.61 -37.37 -11.85
CA TRP A 346 9.13 -38.54 -12.59
C TRP A 346 10.11 -38.98 -13.69
N MET A 347 10.55 -38.02 -14.52
CA MET A 347 11.49 -38.31 -15.61
C MET A 347 12.83 -38.87 -15.12
N LEU A 348 13.32 -38.40 -13.97
CA LEU A 348 14.60 -38.82 -13.40
C LEU A 348 14.47 -39.91 -12.34
N GLY A 349 13.25 -40.42 -12.10
CA GLY A 349 13.00 -41.47 -11.13
C GLY A 349 13.39 -41.10 -9.67
N SER A 350 13.41 -39.80 -9.33
CA SER A 350 13.90 -39.32 -8.04
C SER A 350 13.07 -38.16 -7.46
N VAL A 351 12.48 -38.40 -6.31
CA VAL A 351 11.78 -37.34 -5.53
C VAL A 351 12.75 -36.21 -5.14
N GLY A 352 14.00 -36.55 -4.81
CA GLY A 352 15.03 -35.57 -4.45
C GLY A 352 15.32 -34.60 -5.59
N MET A 353 15.35 -35.07 -6.84
CA MET A 353 15.53 -34.23 -8.02
C MET A 353 14.33 -33.29 -8.23
N GLY A 354 13.11 -33.77 -7.99
CA GLY A 354 11.91 -32.93 -8.02
C GLY A 354 11.95 -31.80 -6.97
N LEU A 355 12.32 -32.12 -5.75
CA LEU A 355 12.49 -31.12 -4.67
C LEU A 355 13.62 -30.14 -4.99
N GLY A 356 14.75 -30.63 -5.50
CA GLY A 356 15.87 -29.79 -5.95
C GLY A 356 15.44 -28.80 -7.04
N THR A 357 14.55 -29.19 -7.93
CA THR A 357 13.97 -28.32 -8.97
C THR A 357 13.22 -27.14 -8.35
N LEU A 358 12.43 -27.35 -7.29
CA LEU A 358 11.73 -26.23 -6.60
C LEU A 358 12.72 -25.22 -6.03
N VAL A 359 13.80 -25.70 -5.41
CA VAL A 359 14.86 -24.83 -4.89
C VAL A 359 15.51 -24.04 -6.03
N LEU A 360 15.85 -24.70 -7.14
CA LEU A 360 16.45 -24.07 -8.31
C LEU A 360 15.52 -22.99 -8.89
N LEU A 361 14.24 -23.28 -9.09
CA LEU A 361 13.26 -22.30 -9.59
C LEU A 361 13.17 -21.08 -8.67
N ARG A 362 13.18 -21.28 -7.34
CA ARG A 362 13.16 -20.18 -6.38
C ARG A 362 14.44 -19.33 -6.43
N VAL A 363 15.60 -19.96 -6.57
CA VAL A 363 16.89 -19.27 -6.75
C VAL A 363 16.89 -18.48 -8.06
N CYS A 364 16.52 -19.12 -9.17
CA CYS A 364 16.41 -18.45 -10.48
C CYS A 364 15.46 -17.24 -10.41
N GLN A 365 14.33 -17.36 -9.76
CA GLN A 365 13.42 -16.24 -9.57
C GLN A 365 14.09 -15.09 -8.82
N ALA A 366 14.76 -15.36 -7.69
CA ALA A 366 15.43 -14.33 -6.92
C ALA A 366 16.56 -13.64 -7.71
N MET A 367 17.32 -14.40 -8.48
CA MET A 367 18.38 -13.87 -9.33
C MET A 367 17.86 -13.07 -10.53
N ALA A 368 16.69 -13.42 -11.06
CA ALA A 368 16.08 -12.77 -12.21
C ALA A 368 15.54 -11.36 -11.89
N MET A 369 15.09 -11.12 -10.66
CA MET A 369 14.35 -9.90 -10.31
C MET A 369 15.05 -8.59 -10.64
N PRO A 370 16.35 -8.36 -10.35
CA PRO A 370 17.01 -7.11 -10.70
C PRO A 370 17.06 -6.83 -12.20
N LEU A 371 17.20 -7.87 -13.02
CA LEU A 371 17.16 -7.71 -14.46
C LEU A 371 15.74 -7.46 -14.98
N GLU A 372 14.73 -8.08 -14.36
CA GLU A 372 13.32 -7.82 -14.68
C GLU A 372 12.94 -6.37 -14.36
N ASP A 373 13.36 -5.84 -13.21
CA ASP A 373 13.13 -4.44 -12.84
C ASP A 373 13.80 -3.49 -13.84
N ALA A 374 15.06 -3.74 -14.19
CA ALA A 374 15.77 -2.95 -15.19
C ALA A 374 15.11 -2.99 -16.57
N CYS A 375 14.52 -4.12 -16.97
CA CYS A 375 13.77 -4.23 -18.21
C CYS A 375 12.48 -3.39 -18.19
N ILE A 376 11.76 -3.37 -17.04
CA ILE A 376 10.57 -2.54 -16.84
C ILE A 376 10.97 -1.06 -16.93
N ASP A 377 11.96 -0.63 -16.14
CA ASP A 377 12.47 0.74 -16.14
C ASP A 377 12.88 1.22 -17.53
N ARG A 378 13.65 0.42 -18.25
CA ARG A 378 14.10 0.75 -19.62
C ARG A 378 12.96 0.86 -20.63
N ARG A 379 11.90 0.09 -20.45
CA ARG A 379 10.70 0.22 -21.29
C ARG A 379 10.02 1.57 -21.07
N GLU A 380 9.85 1.96 -19.80
CA GLU A 380 9.23 3.24 -19.43
C GLU A 380 10.11 4.43 -19.86
N GLU A 381 11.44 4.33 -19.70
CA GLU A 381 12.40 5.33 -20.18
C GLU A 381 12.29 5.57 -21.68
N ARG A 382 12.11 4.52 -22.49
CA ARG A 382 11.91 4.67 -23.96
C ARG A 382 10.66 5.47 -24.28
N LEU A 383 9.60 5.34 -23.49
CA LEU A 383 8.37 6.13 -23.66
C LEU A 383 8.56 7.58 -23.20
N ALA A 384 9.45 7.83 -22.26
CA ALA A 384 9.75 9.17 -21.75
C ALA A 384 10.74 9.96 -22.64
N LEU A 385 11.62 9.28 -23.40
CA LEU A 385 12.66 9.93 -24.22
C LEU A 385 12.15 11.07 -25.14
N PRO A 386 11.01 10.95 -25.84
CA PRO A 386 10.50 12.03 -26.70
C PRO A 386 10.18 13.33 -25.95
N PHE A 387 10.01 13.26 -24.62
CA PHE A 387 9.59 14.38 -23.77
C PHE A 387 10.73 14.95 -22.93
N LEU A 388 11.96 14.47 -23.11
CA LEU A 388 13.12 14.84 -22.28
C LEU A 388 13.43 16.34 -22.36
N GLU A 389 13.21 16.95 -23.53
CA GLU A 389 13.47 18.37 -23.78
C GLU A 389 12.20 19.24 -23.69
N SER A 390 11.09 18.71 -23.16
CA SER A 390 9.86 19.49 -23.04
C SER A 390 10.05 20.65 -22.04
N GLU A 391 9.49 21.82 -22.36
CA GLU A 391 9.55 23.00 -21.46
C GLU A 391 8.96 22.68 -20.07
N TRP A 392 7.92 21.86 -20.01
CA TRP A 392 7.32 21.44 -18.75
C TRP A 392 8.32 20.63 -17.91
N ALA A 393 8.99 19.64 -18.52
CA ALA A 393 9.98 18.83 -17.85
C ALA A 393 11.18 19.65 -17.36
N ALA A 394 11.69 20.59 -18.20
CA ALA A 394 12.79 21.47 -17.83
C ALA A 394 12.40 22.39 -16.66
N ARG A 395 11.20 22.99 -16.72
CA ARG A 395 10.69 23.87 -15.64
C ARG A 395 10.60 23.15 -14.28
N TRP A 396 10.18 21.88 -14.29
CA TRP A 396 10.09 21.09 -13.06
C TRP A 396 11.42 20.46 -12.64
N ALA A 397 12.37 20.27 -13.55
CA ALA A 397 13.73 19.83 -13.24
C ALA A 397 14.51 20.88 -12.45
N GLU A 398 14.29 22.16 -12.73
CA GLU A 398 14.99 23.30 -12.10
C GLU A 398 14.52 23.63 -10.67
N ARG A 399 13.65 22.85 -10.07
CA ARG A 399 12.97 23.12 -8.79
C ARG A 399 12.14 24.42 -8.84
N PRO A 400 10.82 24.33 -8.96
CA PRO A 400 9.92 25.49 -9.06
C PRO A 400 9.90 26.39 -7.82
N PHE A 401 10.56 26.00 -6.74
CA PHE A 401 10.52 26.65 -5.44
C PHE A 401 11.97 26.90 -5.02
N GLY A 402 12.49 28.02 -5.49
CA GLY A 402 13.85 28.45 -5.14
C GLY A 402 14.06 28.49 -3.62
N GLN A 403 15.22 27.98 -3.20
CA GLN A 403 15.81 28.43 -1.96
C GLN A 403 16.04 29.93 -2.02
#